data_8e26e3f46c16f79c43195672f9826d6d
#
_entry.id   8e26e3f46c16f79c43195672f9826d6d
#
_cell.length_a   1.000
_cell.length_b   1.000
_cell.length_c   1.000
_cell.angle_alpha   90.00
_cell.angle_beta   90.00
_cell.angle_gamma   90.00
#
_symmetry.space_group_name_H-M   'P 1'
#
loop_
_entity.id
_entity.type
_entity.pdbx_description
1 polymer ?
#
loop_
_entity_poly.entity_id
_entity_poly.type
_entity_poly.pdbx_seq_one_letter_code
_entity_poly.pdbx_strand_id
1 'polypeptide(L)'
;MKNIINFIVKDDDNNKRVDMILANHDKSLSRTRIKNLILDSKLKINERIIQDPSIKTRLNDKIELEIVEPKKQSLKPYEFKLNIIYEDEDLIVIDKPSGISMHPGAGNYDNTIVNALMNYDSKNLSNIGDELRPGIVHRIDKDTSGLIVIAKNNSTHEKLSIQFSEHTITRVYQTLI
;
A
#
# COMPACT_ATOMS: atom_id res chain seq x y z
N MET A 1 -15.85 18.47 -0.19
CA MET A 1 -15.57 19.33 0.97
C MET A 1 -14.19 18.92 1.51
N LYS A 2 -13.32 19.90 1.87
CA LYS A 2 -12.05 19.56 2.53
C LYS A 2 -12.39 19.06 3.93
N ASN A 3 -11.94 17.86 4.26
CA ASN A 3 -12.11 17.31 5.61
C ASN A 3 -10.96 17.85 6.47
N ILE A 4 -11.28 18.66 7.49
CA ILE A 4 -10.29 19.35 8.31
C ILE A 4 -10.57 19.03 9.78
N ILE A 5 -9.55 18.55 10.48
CA ILE A 5 -9.59 18.40 11.94
C ILE A 5 -9.15 19.73 12.56
N ASN A 6 -10.00 20.31 13.40
CA ASN A 6 -9.73 21.56 14.12
C ASN A 6 -9.99 21.37 15.60
N PHE A 7 -9.03 21.74 16.45
CA PHE A 7 -9.24 21.82 17.90
C PHE A 7 -8.22 22.76 18.56
N ILE A 8 -8.50 23.11 19.82
CA ILE A 8 -7.59 23.89 20.67
C ILE A 8 -6.99 22.94 21.69
N VAL A 9 -5.68 23.00 21.86
CA VAL A 9 -4.94 22.18 22.84
C VAL A 9 -5.36 22.54 24.27
N LYS A 10 -5.83 21.52 25.01
CA LYS A 10 -6.21 21.60 26.43
C LYS A 10 -5.07 21.13 27.32
N ASP A 11 -5.23 21.27 28.64
CA ASP A 11 -4.22 20.88 29.64
C ASP A 11 -3.75 19.44 29.47
N ASP A 12 -4.67 18.50 29.20
CA ASP A 12 -4.36 17.08 29.03
C ASP A 12 -3.44 16.81 27.83
N ASP A 13 -3.41 17.69 26.84
CA ASP A 13 -2.61 17.56 25.62
C ASP A 13 -1.39 18.50 25.60
N ASN A 14 -1.20 19.29 26.65
CA ASN A 14 -0.08 20.19 26.78
C ASN A 14 1.24 19.42 26.84
N ASN A 15 2.27 19.91 26.15
CA ASN A 15 3.63 19.34 26.06
C ASN A 15 3.69 17.90 25.50
N LYS A 16 2.64 17.43 24.80
CA LYS A 16 2.63 16.15 24.07
C LYS A 16 2.97 16.36 22.59
N ARG A 17 3.42 15.30 21.96
CA ARG A 17 3.69 15.31 20.50
C ARG A 17 2.40 15.47 19.71
N VAL A 18 2.45 16.31 18.68
CA VAL A 18 1.27 16.60 17.86
C VAL A 18 0.75 15.37 17.11
N ASP A 19 1.63 14.47 16.64
CA ASP A 19 1.23 13.23 15.97
C ASP A 19 0.43 12.29 16.89
N MET A 20 0.75 12.27 18.20
CA MET A 20 0.03 11.47 19.18
C MET A 20 -1.34 12.07 19.51
N ILE A 21 -1.41 13.37 19.67
CA ILE A 21 -2.66 14.07 20.00
C ILE A 21 -3.65 13.90 18.85
N LEU A 22 -3.21 14.12 17.61
CA LEU A 22 -4.04 13.96 16.43
C LEU A 22 -4.59 12.53 16.30
N ALA A 23 -3.77 11.51 16.58
CA ALA A 23 -4.22 10.11 16.57
C ALA A 23 -5.23 9.78 17.69
N ASN A 24 -5.20 10.50 18.79
CA ASN A 24 -6.18 10.35 19.88
C ASN A 24 -7.50 11.07 19.55
N HIS A 25 -7.42 12.21 18.88
CA HIS A 25 -8.59 13.00 18.48
C HIS A 25 -9.39 12.36 17.34
N ASP A 26 -8.72 11.72 16.38
CA ASP A 26 -9.38 11.01 15.29
C ASP A 26 -8.81 9.59 15.13
N LYS A 27 -9.51 8.62 15.69
CA LYS A 27 -9.15 7.21 15.64
C LYS A 27 -9.30 6.57 14.24
N SER A 28 -9.92 7.26 13.30
CA SER A 28 -10.01 6.81 11.91
C SER A 28 -8.68 6.96 11.15
N LEU A 29 -7.77 7.81 11.67
CA LEU A 29 -6.46 8.05 11.07
C LEU A 29 -5.36 7.28 11.80
N SER A 30 -4.62 6.45 11.07
CA SER A 30 -3.41 5.83 11.62
C SER A 30 -2.31 6.88 11.86
N ARG A 31 -1.44 6.65 12.85
CA ARG A 31 -0.29 7.53 13.13
C ARG A 31 0.62 7.72 11.92
N THR A 32 0.81 6.67 11.11
CA THR A 32 1.59 6.75 9.87
C THR A 32 0.95 7.73 8.89
N ARG A 33 -0.37 7.70 8.75
CA ARG A 33 -1.09 8.62 7.88
C ARG A 33 -0.97 10.06 8.37
N ILE A 34 -1.16 10.30 9.66
CA ILE A 34 -0.99 11.63 10.28
C ILE A 34 0.42 12.14 10.05
N LYS A 35 1.44 11.30 10.28
CA LYS A 35 2.84 11.67 10.03
C LYS A 35 3.06 12.11 8.57
N ASN A 36 2.54 11.37 7.60
CA ASN A 36 2.67 11.72 6.19
C ASN A 36 1.97 13.05 5.86
N LEU A 37 0.75 13.28 6.37
CA LEU A 37 0.05 14.55 6.20
C LEU A 37 0.85 15.73 6.77
N ILE A 38 1.49 15.56 7.94
CA ILE A 38 2.33 16.60 8.54
C ILE A 38 3.55 16.89 7.65
N LEU A 39 4.25 15.86 7.18
CA LEU A 39 5.40 16.00 6.27
C LEU A 39 4.99 16.67 4.94
N ASP A 40 3.76 16.42 4.47
CA ASP A 40 3.18 17.03 3.28
C ASP A 40 2.61 18.45 3.53
N SER A 41 3.01 19.11 4.62
CA SER A 41 2.62 20.50 4.94
C SER A 41 1.11 20.70 5.16
N LYS A 42 0.40 19.67 5.64
CA LYS A 42 -1.04 19.71 5.88
C LYS A 42 -1.42 20.11 7.30
N LEU A 43 -0.44 20.20 8.20
CA LEU A 43 -0.63 20.64 9.58
C LEU A 43 -0.33 22.14 9.71
N LYS A 44 -1.22 22.85 10.40
CA LYS A 44 -0.97 24.19 10.92
C LYS A 44 -1.13 24.22 12.43
N ILE A 45 -0.24 24.92 13.09
CA ILE A 45 -0.37 25.31 14.50
C ILE A 45 -0.31 26.83 14.56
N ASN A 46 -1.37 27.46 15.08
CA ASN A 46 -1.51 28.92 15.13
C ASN A 46 -1.24 29.56 13.75
N GLU A 47 -1.86 29.01 12.71
CA GLU A 47 -1.76 29.43 11.30
C GLU A 47 -0.40 29.18 10.63
N ARG A 48 0.60 28.68 11.36
CA ARG A 48 1.93 28.35 10.81
C ARG A 48 1.99 26.90 10.34
N ILE A 49 2.48 26.66 9.14
CA ILE A 49 2.70 25.31 8.60
C ILE A 49 3.79 24.60 9.40
N ILE A 50 3.50 23.39 9.82
CA ILE A 50 4.39 22.52 10.58
C ILE A 50 4.65 21.25 9.78
N GLN A 51 5.91 20.85 9.65
CA GLN A 51 6.34 19.62 8.98
C GLN A 51 7.02 18.63 9.93
N ASP A 52 7.16 18.97 11.22
CA ASP A 52 7.73 18.07 12.22
C ASP A 52 6.63 17.35 13.02
N PRO A 53 6.42 16.02 12.81
CA PRO A 53 5.43 15.25 13.55
C PRO A 53 5.73 15.12 15.04
N SER A 54 6.97 15.40 15.46
CA SER A 54 7.42 15.26 16.84
C SER A 54 7.28 16.54 17.66
N ILE A 55 6.89 17.65 17.03
CA ILE A 55 6.75 18.94 17.73
C ILE A 55 5.77 18.78 18.91
N LYS A 56 6.14 19.39 20.02
CA LYS A 56 5.29 19.42 21.21
C LYS A 56 4.35 20.61 21.19
N THR A 57 3.10 20.34 21.50
CA THR A 57 2.04 21.35 21.56
C THR A 57 2.11 22.13 22.88
N ARG A 58 1.55 23.33 22.87
CA ARG A 58 1.38 24.19 24.05
C ARG A 58 -0.10 24.41 24.32
N LEU A 59 -0.43 24.67 25.57
CA LEU A 59 -1.78 25.05 25.96
C LEU A 59 -2.29 26.21 25.09
N ASN A 60 -3.54 26.12 24.63
CA ASN A 60 -4.20 27.05 23.71
C ASN A 60 -3.66 27.10 22.27
N ASP A 61 -2.75 26.22 21.87
CA ASP A 61 -2.41 26.09 20.46
C ASP A 61 -3.64 25.70 19.64
N LYS A 62 -3.86 26.40 18.53
CA LYS A 62 -4.90 26.08 17.55
C LYS A 62 -4.32 25.11 16.54
N ILE A 63 -4.83 23.89 16.52
CA ILE A 63 -4.41 22.83 15.61
C ILE A 63 -5.37 22.75 14.44
N GLU A 64 -4.85 22.71 13.22
CA GLU A 64 -5.61 22.51 11.99
C GLU A 64 -4.87 21.49 11.11
N LEU A 65 -5.48 20.32 10.87
CA LEU A 65 -4.95 19.29 9.97
C LEU A 65 -5.89 19.12 8.78
N GLU A 66 -5.41 19.41 7.58
CA GLU A 66 -6.14 19.14 6.33
C GLU A 66 -5.97 17.65 5.98
N ILE A 67 -7.09 16.90 5.99
CA ILE A 67 -7.11 15.51 5.55
C ILE A 67 -7.28 15.51 4.03
N VAL A 68 -6.22 15.18 3.33
CA VAL A 68 -6.27 14.93 1.90
C VAL A 68 -6.52 13.44 1.69
N GLU A 69 -7.63 13.09 1.04
CA GLU A 69 -7.83 11.69 0.65
C GLU A 69 -6.69 11.25 -0.27
N PRO A 70 -6.15 10.02 -0.09
CA PRO A 70 -5.19 9.50 -1.03
C PRO A 70 -5.80 9.55 -2.42
N LYS A 71 -5.09 10.08 -3.39
CA LYS A 71 -5.49 9.91 -4.79
C LYS A 71 -5.65 8.41 -5.00
N LYS A 72 -6.85 7.96 -5.41
CA LYS A 72 -7.04 6.57 -5.84
C LYS A 72 -5.98 6.30 -6.91
N GLN A 73 -4.99 5.50 -6.56
CA GLN A 73 -4.02 5.03 -7.54
C GLN A 73 -4.77 4.05 -8.42
N SER A 74 -4.91 4.34 -9.69
CA SER A 74 -5.37 3.38 -10.67
C SER A 74 -4.15 2.65 -11.24
N LEU A 75 -4.24 1.34 -11.33
CA LEU A 75 -3.23 0.55 -12.03
C LEU A 75 -3.22 0.94 -13.51
N LYS A 76 -2.06 1.36 -14.00
CA LYS A 76 -1.87 1.62 -15.42
C LYS A 76 -1.30 0.38 -16.09
N PRO A 77 -1.82 -0.02 -17.26
CA PRO A 77 -1.20 -1.08 -18.04
C PRO A 77 0.26 -0.75 -18.35
N TYR A 78 1.11 -1.76 -18.26
CA TYR A 78 2.54 -1.67 -18.60
C TYR A 78 2.88 -2.70 -19.67
N GLU A 79 3.40 -2.25 -20.80
CA GLU A 79 3.84 -3.14 -21.86
C GLU A 79 5.14 -3.84 -21.45
N PHE A 80 4.98 -5.02 -20.92
CA PHE A 80 6.09 -5.87 -20.48
C PHE A 80 5.76 -7.34 -20.84
N LYS A 81 6.69 -8.02 -21.50
CA LYS A 81 6.52 -9.42 -21.89
C LYS A 81 6.64 -10.33 -20.68
N LEU A 82 5.50 -10.83 -20.20
CA LEU A 82 5.44 -11.84 -19.14
C LEU A 82 5.97 -13.18 -19.68
N ASN A 83 6.86 -13.81 -18.93
CA ASN A 83 7.30 -15.18 -19.20
C ASN A 83 6.30 -16.15 -18.56
N ILE A 84 5.24 -16.52 -19.31
CA ILE A 84 4.19 -17.41 -18.85
C ILE A 84 4.66 -18.86 -18.99
N ILE A 85 4.71 -19.60 -17.87
CA ILE A 85 5.11 -21.00 -17.80
C ILE A 85 3.91 -21.92 -17.91
N TYR A 86 2.78 -21.49 -17.34
CA TYR A 86 1.53 -22.22 -17.36
C TYR A 86 0.35 -21.26 -17.27
N GLU A 87 -0.74 -21.58 -17.95
CA GLU A 87 -2.00 -20.85 -17.84
C GLU A 87 -3.17 -21.78 -18.14
N ASP A 88 -4.23 -21.63 -17.35
CA ASP A 88 -5.54 -22.26 -17.58
C ASP A 88 -6.67 -21.25 -17.29
N GLU A 89 -7.91 -21.76 -17.04
CA GLU A 89 -9.06 -20.92 -16.70
C GLU A 89 -8.99 -20.34 -15.29
N ASP A 90 -8.21 -20.94 -14.40
CA ASP A 90 -8.15 -20.64 -12.97
C ASP A 90 -6.94 -19.82 -12.55
N LEU A 91 -5.78 -20.04 -13.15
CA LEU A 91 -4.52 -19.42 -12.72
C LEU A 91 -3.55 -19.20 -13.87
N ILE A 92 -2.59 -18.30 -13.62
CA ILE A 92 -1.40 -18.07 -14.44
C ILE A 92 -0.19 -18.33 -13.58
N VAL A 93 0.81 -19.03 -14.13
CA VAL A 93 2.15 -19.15 -13.53
C VAL A 93 3.15 -18.44 -14.43
N ILE A 94 3.84 -17.46 -13.87
CA ILE A 94 4.89 -16.73 -14.58
C ILE A 94 6.26 -17.01 -13.94
N ASP A 95 7.32 -16.95 -14.73
CA ASP A 95 8.69 -16.83 -14.24
C ASP A 95 9.06 -15.35 -14.20
N LYS A 96 9.07 -14.79 -12.99
CA LYS A 96 9.39 -13.37 -12.77
C LYS A 96 10.90 -13.16 -12.87
N PRO A 97 11.38 -12.28 -13.76
CA PRO A 97 12.79 -11.93 -13.75
C PRO A 97 13.15 -11.10 -12.50
N SER A 98 14.44 -11.10 -12.16
CA SER A 98 15.01 -10.17 -11.19
C SER A 98 14.88 -8.71 -11.69
N GLY A 99 14.83 -7.75 -10.79
CA GLY A 99 14.82 -6.31 -11.09
C GLY A 99 13.44 -5.68 -11.24
N ILE A 100 12.34 -6.44 -11.29
CA ILE A 100 10.98 -5.94 -11.37
C ILE A 100 10.19 -6.21 -10.08
N SER A 101 9.49 -5.19 -9.57
CA SER A 101 8.63 -5.31 -8.38
C SER A 101 7.31 -6.02 -8.71
N MET A 102 6.74 -6.72 -7.72
CA MET A 102 5.45 -7.40 -7.89
C MET A 102 4.29 -6.41 -8.05
N HIS A 103 4.23 -5.37 -7.24
CA HIS A 103 3.12 -4.41 -7.19
C HIS A 103 3.63 -2.98 -6.98
N PRO A 104 2.82 -1.96 -7.31
CA PRO A 104 3.17 -0.57 -7.10
C PRO A 104 3.53 -0.26 -5.65
N GLY A 105 4.54 0.59 -5.47
CA GLY A 105 5.01 1.04 -4.16
C GLY A 105 5.86 2.29 -4.25
N ALA A 106 6.37 2.77 -3.12
CA ALA A 106 7.18 3.98 -3.08
C ALA A 106 8.36 3.90 -4.07
N GLY A 107 8.43 4.85 -4.98
CA GLY A 107 9.48 4.93 -6.01
C GLY A 107 9.24 4.11 -7.29
N ASN A 108 8.22 3.27 -7.36
CA ASN A 108 7.86 2.52 -8.58
C ASN A 108 6.34 2.26 -8.62
N TYR A 109 5.61 3.08 -9.36
CA TYR A 109 4.14 3.03 -9.41
C TYR A 109 3.57 2.37 -10.67
N ASP A 110 4.29 2.37 -11.76
CA ASP A 110 3.75 2.04 -13.08
C ASP A 110 4.47 0.86 -13.78
N ASN A 111 5.64 0.40 -13.27
CA ASN A 111 6.46 -0.61 -13.92
C ASN A 111 6.59 -1.86 -13.04
N THR A 112 5.50 -2.56 -12.80
CA THR A 112 5.45 -3.74 -11.94
C THR A 112 4.79 -4.92 -12.63
N ILE A 113 4.93 -6.12 -12.07
CA ILE A 113 4.26 -7.33 -12.58
C ILE A 113 2.74 -7.13 -12.62
N VAL A 114 2.16 -6.50 -11.60
CA VAL A 114 0.71 -6.22 -11.61
C VAL A 114 0.32 -5.30 -12.77
N ASN A 115 1.09 -4.26 -13.08
CA ASN A 115 0.84 -3.41 -14.24
C ASN A 115 0.97 -4.19 -15.56
N ALA A 116 1.91 -5.12 -15.65
CA ALA A 116 2.05 -6.00 -16.81
C ALA A 116 0.88 -6.99 -16.95
N LEU A 117 0.39 -7.55 -15.82
CA LEU A 117 -0.82 -8.39 -15.81
C LEU A 117 -2.06 -7.62 -16.24
N MET A 118 -2.19 -6.35 -15.82
CA MET A 118 -3.28 -5.47 -16.28
C MET A 118 -3.24 -5.21 -17.79
N ASN A 119 -2.04 -5.17 -18.40
CA ASN A 119 -1.89 -5.08 -19.85
C ASN A 119 -2.19 -6.40 -20.55
N TYR A 120 -1.84 -7.52 -19.92
CA TYR A 120 -2.02 -8.86 -20.48
C TYR A 120 -3.49 -9.30 -20.49
N ASP A 121 -4.14 -9.29 -19.31
CA ASP A 121 -5.53 -9.75 -19.16
C ASP A 121 -6.23 -9.11 -17.95
N SER A 122 -6.56 -7.84 -18.05
CA SER A 122 -7.19 -7.11 -16.95
C SER A 122 -8.58 -7.59 -16.55
N LYS A 123 -9.27 -8.33 -17.45
CA LYS A 123 -10.66 -8.75 -17.23
C LYS A 123 -10.78 -10.05 -16.46
N ASN A 124 -9.78 -10.91 -16.58
CA ASN A 124 -9.76 -12.25 -16.00
C ASN A 124 -8.74 -12.35 -14.87
N LEU A 125 -8.69 -11.37 -13.98
CA LEU A 125 -7.92 -11.44 -12.75
C LEU A 125 -8.86 -11.34 -11.55
N SER A 126 -8.59 -12.13 -10.51
CA SER A 126 -9.33 -12.01 -9.26
C SER A 126 -9.21 -10.58 -8.69
N ASN A 127 -10.34 -10.06 -8.22
CA ASN A 127 -10.44 -8.73 -7.61
C ASN A 127 -10.65 -8.76 -6.09
N ILE A 128 -10.45 -9.90 -5.44
CA ILE A 128 -10.49 -10.00 -3.98
C ILE A 128 -9.24 -9.34 -3.38
N GLY A 129 -9.44 -8.65 -2.27
CA GLY A 129 -8.39 -8.04 -1.48
C GLY A 129 -8.09 -6.60 -1.89
N ASP A 130 -6.84 -6.29 -2.17
CA ASP A 130 -6.39 -4.94 -2.50
C ASP A 130 -6.64 -4.62 -3.99
N GLU A 131 -7.40 -3.56 -4.28
CA GLU A 131 -7.66 -3.06 -5.64
C GLU A 131 -6.38 -2.84 -6.48
N LEU A 132 -5.24 -2.66 -5.81
CA LEU A 132 -3.93 -2.49 -6.46
C LEU A 132 -3.16 -3.81 -6.62
N ARG A 133 -3.77 -4.96 -6.32
CA ARG A 133 -3.12 -6.28 -6.36
C ARG A 133 -4.00 -7.37 -6.96
N PRO A 134 -4.68 -7.13 -8.09
CA PRO A 134 -5.58 -8.13 -8.69
C PRO A 134 -4.83 -9.44 -8.95
N GLY A 135 -5.42 -10.56 -8.51
CA GLY A 135 -4.90 -11.90 -8.70
C GLY A 135 -3.68 -12.28 -7.85
N ILE A 136 -3.12 -11.37 -7.05
CA ILE A 136 -1.87 -11.61 -6.32
C ILE A 136 -2.13 -12.30 -4.99
N VAL A 137 -1.74 -13.55 -4.87
CA VAL A 137 -1.89 -14.40 -3.66
C VAL A 137 -0.59 -14.54 -2.86
N HIS A 138 0.57 -14.25 -3.48
CA HIS A 138 1.89 -14.21 -2.83
C HIS A 138 2.84 -13.26 -3.55
N ARG A 139 4.01 -13.07 -2.99
CA ARG A 139 5.04 -12.20 -3.60
C ARG A 139 6.44 -12.72 -3.32
N ILE A 140 7.36 -12.33 -4.20
CA ILE A 140 8.81 -12.37 -3.98
C ILE A 140 9.38 -10.96 -4.14
N ASP A 141 10.58 -10.72 -3.65
CA ASP A 141 11.20 -9.40 -3.69
C ASP A 141 11.56 -8.97 -5.11
N LYS A 142 11.83 -7.68 -5.29
CA LYS A 142 12.15 -7.10 -6.58
C LYS A 142 13.31 -7.85 -7.27
N ASP A 143 14.38 -8.09 -6.54
CA ASP A 143 15.60 -8.66 -7.07
C ASP A 143 15.65 -10.20 -7.00
N THR A 144 14.61 -10.83 -6.46
CA THR A 144 14.40 -12.29 -6.52
C THR A 144 13.70 -12.64 -7.82
N SER A 145 14.23 -13.61 -8.55
CA SER A 145 13.58 -14.25 -9.71
C SER A 145 12.86 -15.53 -9.31
N GLY A 146 11.93 -15.99 -10.15
CA GLY A 146 11.29 -17.29 -9.98
C GLY A 146 9.77 -17.29 -10.16
N LEU A 147 9.14 -18.42 -9.86
CA LEU A 147 7.75 -18.70 -10.17
C LEU A 147 6.81 -17.90 -9.27
N ILE A 148 5.82 -17.28 -9.91
CA ILE A 148 4.71 -16.57 -9.29
C ILE A 148 3.40 -17.15 -9.81
N VAL A 149 2.50 -17.48 -8.88
CA VAL A 149 1.14 -17.94 -9.18
C VAL A 149 0.18 -16.76 -9.04
N ILE A 150 -0.66 -16.56 -10.03
CA ILE A 150 -1.67 -15.50 -10.13
C ILE A 150 -3.04 -16.13 -10.27
N ALA A 151 -4.02 -15.71 -9.49
CA ALA A 151 -5.38 -16.19 -9.56
C ALA A 151 -6.20 -15.41 -10.60
N LYS A 152 -6.86 -16.12 -11.53
CA LYS A 152 -7.74 -15.54 -12.55
C LYS A 152 -9.15 -15.28 -12.03
N ASN A 153 -9.61 -16.02 -11.04
CA ASN A 153 -10.93 -15.86 -10.44
C ASN A 153 -10.89 -15.88 -8.91
N ASN A 154 -11.98 -15.44 -8.30
CA ASN A 154 -12.08 -15.26 -6.86
C ASN A 154 -12.01 -16.58 -6.08
N SER A 155 -12.62 -17.65 -6.59
CA SER A 155 -12.58 -18.97 -5.95
C SER A 155 -11.16 -19.52 -5.86
N THR A 156 -10.38 -19.39 -6.94
CA THR A 156 -8.98 -19.80 -6.98
C THR A 156 -8.12 -18.92 -6.08
N HIS A 157 -8.40 -17.62 -6.02
CA HIS A 157 -7.70 -16.70 -5.12
C HIS A 157 -7.85 -17.12 -3.65
N GLU A 158 -9.08 -17.41 -3.22
CA GLU A 158 -9.36 -17.85 -1.84
C GLU A 158 -8.61 -19.14 -1.51
N LYS A 159 -8.73 -20.16 -2.39
CA LYS A 159 -8.08 -21.46 -2.19
C LYS A 159 -6.55 -21.35 -2.12
N LEU A 160 -5.95 -20.58 -3.02
CA LEU A 160 -4.50 -20.34 -3.02
C LEU A 160 -4.07 -19.54 -1.78
N SER A 161 -4.83 -18.52 -1.37
CA SER A 161 -4.54 -17.73 -0.17
C SER A 161 -4.54 -18.61 1.09
N ILE A 162 -5.46 -19.56 1.21
CA ILE A 162 -5.48 -20.54 2.30
C ILE A 162 -4.21 -21.39 2.27
N GLN A 163 -3.84 -21.95 1.12
CA GLN A 163 -2.65 -22.78 0.99
C GLN A 163 -1.36 -22.01 1.33
N PHE A 164 -1.26 -20.72 0.93
CA PHE A 164 -0.11 -19.88 1.30
C PHE A 164 -0.08 -19.56 2.79
N SER A 165 -1.23 -19.27 3.40
CA SER A 165 -1.34 -18.95 4.84
C SER A 165 -1.05 -20.16 5.74
N GLU A 166 -1.50 -21.34 5.34
CA GLU A 166 -1.28 -22.61 6.05
C GLU A 166 0.07 -23.26 5.73
N HIS A 167 0.86 -22.64 4.83
CA HIS A 167 2.16 -23.16 4.40
C HIS A 167 2.12 -24.58 3.79
N THR A 168 0.99 -24.96 3.17
CA THR A 168 0.84 -26.27 2.51
C THR A 168 1.49 -26.32 1.13
N ILE A 169 1.81 -25.15 0.53
CA ILE A 169 2.58 -25.06 -0.72
C ILE A 169 4.06 -25.23 -0.44
N THR A 170 4.69 -26.21 -1.09
CA THR A 170 6.15 -26.37 -1.05
C THR A 170 6.84 -25.29 -1.88
N ARG A 171 7.76 -24.54 -1.26
CA ARG A 171 8.55 -23.48 -1.91
C ARG A 171 10.03 -23.78 -1.74
N VAL A 172 10.75 -23.83 -2.85
CA VAL A 172 12.20 -24.07 -2.86
C VAL A 172 12.91 -22.83 -3.41
N TYR A 173 13.89 -22.33 -2.68
CA TYR A 173 14.72 -21.19 -3.07
C TYR A 173 16.18 -21.61 -3.17
N GLN A 174 16.89 -21.08 -4.16
CA GLN A 174 18.33 -21.20 -4.27
C GLN A 174 18.98 -19.85 -4.06
N THR A 175 20.04 -19.80 -3.27
CA THR A 175 20.84 -18.59 -3.03
C THR A 175 22.33 -18.89 -3.18
N LEU A 176 23.07 -17.94 -3.70
CA LEU A 176 24.53 -17.96 -3.69
C LEU A 176 25.00 -17.17 -2.46
N ILE A 177 25.91 -17.77 -1.70
CA ILE A 177 26.56 -17.19 -0.51
C ILE A 177 28.01 -16.87 -0.85
#